data_16f5fe95855642b3bb4a52fe199bad76
#
_entry.id   16f5fe95855642b3bb4a52fe199bad76
#
_cell.length_a   1.000
_cell.length_b   1.000
_cell.length_c   1.000
_cell.angle_alpha   90.00
_cell.angle_beta   90.00
_cell.angle_gamma   90.00
#
_symmetry.space_group_name_H-M   'P 1'
#
loop_
_entity.id
_entity.type
_entity.pdbx_description
1 polymer ?
#
loop_
_entity_poly.entity_id
_entity_poly.type
_entity_poly.pdbx_seq_one_letter_code
_entity_poly.pdbx_strand_id
1 'polypeptide(L)'
;MASRKEQKEAARQRRLAEQQAAAERVTRIRRLRIFGGAVATAVVVVAVAIALSAGGGKAVSSVRSPAARAAQAHVDSLLARIPESGATLGRPSAPVTVTEYGDLECSVCDVLATPPSFTNPEGERGSGWLDKLITDYVRTGKAKLVYRSLETASSLNPDQNAFMQQQVAAYAAGLQDKAWYYIELMYNEQGHEGTNYVTQSYLDGLAKQIPGLDYSRWMADRKLPSLVAQVNADNTAGIAVNGAANTGTPTLVFQGPRGQLHFPSGLPATYSAITGAISKVS
;
A
#
# COMPACT_ATOMS: atom_id res chain seq x y z
N MET A 1 41.95 -45.34 -32.33
CA MET A 1 40.73 -45.22 -33.16
C MET A 1 39.56 -45.58 -32.28
N ALA A 2 38.56 -44.63 -32.13
CA ALA A 2 37.37 -44.94 -31.35
C ALA A 2 36.54 -46.04 -31.90
N SER A 3 36.03 -46.94 -31.05
CA SER A 3 35.30 -48.13 -31.50
C SER A 3 33.95 -47.71 -32.14
N ARG A 4 33.43 -48.58 -33.06
CA ARG A 4 32.10 -48.32 -33.67
C ARG A 4 31.01 -48.12 -32.67
N LYS A 5 31.15 -48.72 -31.47
CA LYS A 5 30.19 -48.56 -30.37
C LYS A 5 30.24 -47.12 -29.75
N GLU A 6 31.44 -46.62 -29.50
CA GLU A 6 31.65 -45.24 -28.98
C GLU A 6 31.19 -44.17 -29.97
N GLN A 7 31.40 -44.38 -31.28
CA GLN A 7 30.91 -43.48 -32.33
C GLN A 7 29.38 -43.43 -32.37
N LYS A 8 28.70 -44.58 -32.21
CA LYS A 8 27.22 -44.64 -32.15
C LYS A 8 26.66 -43.95 -30.89
N GLU A 9 27.31 -44.15 -29.75
CA GLU A 9 26.91 -43.52 -28.50
C GLU A 9 27.11 -41.98 -28.54
N ALA A 10 28.22 -41.51 -29.07
CA ALA A 10 28.46 -40.07 -29.29
C ALA A 10 27.46 -39.44 -30.26
N ALA A 11 27.12 -40.15 -31.36
CA ALA A 11 26.10 -39.67 -32.29
C ALA A 11 24.70 -39.62 -31.65
N ARG A 12 24.38 -40.60 -30.78
CA ARG A 12 23.11 -40.61 -30.02
C ARG A 12 23.05 -39.46 -29.03
N GLN A 13 24.12 -39.21 -28.28
CA GLN A 13 24.19 -38.10 -27.33
C GLN A 13 24.06 -36.72 -28.02
N ARG A 14 24.71 -36.54 -29.18
CA ARG A 14 24.57 -35.32 -29.97
C ARG A 14 23.13 -35.07 -30.40
N ARG A 15 22.44 -36.12 -30.93
CA ARG A 15 21.01 -35.98 -31.29
C ARG A 15 20.11 -35.66 -30.11
N LEU A 16 20.34 -36.23 -28.93
CA LEU A 16 19.60 -35.93 -27.72
C LEU A 16 19.83 -34.48 -27.27
N ALA A 17 21.08 -34.01 -27.29
CA ALA A 17 21.41 -32.63 -26.96
C ALA A 17 20.78 -31.60 -27.94
N GLU A 18 20.80 -31.94 -29.26
CA GLU A 18 20.11 -31.10 -30.26
C GLU A 18 18.60 -31.05 -30.05
N GLN A 19 17.97 -32.19 -29.71
CA GLN A 19 16.54 -32.24 -29.41
C GLN A 19 16.19 -31.45 -28.14
N GLN A 20 17.01 -31.54 -27.10
CA GLN A 20 16.84 -30.76 -25.88
C GLN A 20 17.00 -29.26 -26.15
N ALA A 21 18.03 -28.86 -26.87
CA ALA A 21 18.25 -27.47 -27.25
C ALA A 21 17.10 -26.90 -28.13
N ALA A 22 16.55 -27.72 -29.02
CA ALA A 22 15.40 -27.32 -29.83
C ALA A 22 14.14 -27.17 -28.98
N ALA A 23 13.89 -28.08 -28.05
CA ALA A 23 12.75 -28.02 -27.12
C ALA A 23 12.83 -26.77 -26.19
N GLU A 24 14.03 -26.48 -25.68
CA GLU A 24 14.26 -25.27 -24.87
C GLU A 24 14.06 -23.99 -25.67
N ARG A 25 14.50 -23.93 -26.92
CA ARG A 25 14.23 -22.77 -27.81
C ARG A 25 12.74 -22.56 -28.04
N VAL A 26 11.98 -23.62 -28.32
CA VAL A 26 10.52 -23.52 -28.50
C VAL A 26 9.84 -23.04 -27.24
N THR A 27 10.24 -23.55 -26.06
CA THR A 27 9.68 -23.14 -24.76
C THR A 27 10.02 -21.69 -24.46
N ARG A 28 11.24 -21.25 -24.75
CA ARG A 28 11.69 -19.87 -24.58
C ARG A 28 10.93 -18.90 -25.49
N ILE A 29 10.78 -19.27 -26.78
CA ILE A 29 10.00 -18.45 -27.74
C ILE A 29 8.52 -18.39 -27.34
N ARG A 30 7.95 -19.50 -26.86
CA ARG A 30 6.57 -19.55 -26.38
C ARG A 30 6.37 -18.64 -25.15
N ARG A 31 7.30 -18.70 -24.18
CA ARG A 31 7.29 -17.79 -23.03
C ARG A 31 7.41 -16.33 -23.46
N LEU A 32 8.37 -16.00 -24.34
CA LEU A 32 8.53 -14.64 -24.86
C LEU A 32 7.29 -14.14 -25.61
N ARG A 33 6.57 -15.00 -26.36
CA ARG A 33 5.31 -14.62 -27.03
C ARG A 33 4.16 -14.42 -26.05
N ILE A 34 4.08 -15.24 -25.00
CA ILE A 34 3.06 -15.09 -23.96
C ILE A 34 3.32 -13.80 -23.15
N PHE A 35 4.55 -13.57 -22.70
CA PHE A 35 4.93 -12.36 -21.98
C PHE A 35 4.89 -11.12 -22.89
N GLY A 36 5.37 -11.21 -24.12
CA GLY A 36 5.29 -10.10 -25.10
C GLY A 36 3.85 -9.77 -25.50
N GLY A 37 2.98 -10.77 -25.61
CA GLY A 37 1.55 -10.57 -25.85
C GLY A 37 0.85 -9.93 -24.67
N ALA A 38 1.14 -10.37 -23.43
CA ALA A 38 0.59 -9.78 -22.21
C ALA A 38 1.04 -8.33 -22.01
N VAL A 39 2.34 -8.04 -22.28
CA VAL A 39 2.87 -6.68 -22.21
C VAL A 39 2.27 -5.79 -23.31
N ALA A 40 2.13 -6.29 -24.54
CA ALA A 40 1.51 -5.53 -25.63
C ALA A 40 0.02 -5.24 -25.34
N THR A 41 -0.71 -6.19 -24.76
CA THR A 41 -2.11 -6.00 -24.37
C THR A 41 -2.22 -5.01 -23.19
N ALA A 42 -1.33 -5.11 -22.21
CA ALA A 42 -1.25 -4.16 -21.10
C ALA A 42 -0.91 -2.74 -21.59
N VAL A 43 0.05 -2.59 -22.51
CA VAL A 43 0.41 -1.28 -23.10
C VAL A 43 -0.75 -0.70 -23.90
N VAL A 44 -1.53 -1.50 -24.64
CA VAL A 44 -2.71 -1.01 -25.37
C VAL A 44 -3.83 -0.64 -24.39
N VAL A 45 -4.07 -1.40 -23.34
CA VAL A 45 -5.06 -1.07 -22.31
C VAL A 45 -4.65 0.20 -21.56
N VAL A 46 -3.38 0.34 -21.21
CA VAL A 46 -2.83 1.55 -20.57
C VAL A 46 -2.89 2.75 -21.52
N ALA A 47 -2.57 2.59 -22.81
CA ALA A 47 -2.67 3.67 -23.79
C ALA A 47 -4.12 4.11 -24.03
N VAL A 48 -5.08 3.18 -24.04
CA VAL A 48 -6.51 3.49 -24.11
C VAL A 48 -7.01 4.15 -22.82
N ALA A 49 -6.55 3.69 -21.66
CA ALA A 49 -6.85 4.30 -20.37
C ALA A 49 -6.27 5.73 -20.29
N ILE A 50 -5.03 5.95 -20.75
CA ILE A 50 -4.41 7.28 -20.82
C ILE A 50 -5.15 8.19 -21.82
N ALA A 51 -5.59 7.67 -22.97
CA ALA A 51 -6.36 8.45 -23.95
C ALA A 51 -7.77 8.81 -23.44
N LEU A 52 -8.39 7.95 -22.64
CA LEU A 52 -9.67 8.24 -21.96
C LEU A 52 -9.48 9.13 -20.73
N SER A 53 -8.28 9.10 -20.09
CA SER A 53 -7.92 9.95 -18.94
C SER A 53 -7.46 11.35 -19.34
N ALA A 54 -6.95 11.52 -20.57
CA ALA A 54 -6.58 12.83 -21.11
C ALA A 54 -7.79 13.75 -21.38
N GLY A 55 -9.01 13.23 -21.25
CA GLY A 55 -10.28 13.95 -21.38
C GLY A 55 -11.03 14.17 -20.08
N GLY A 56 -10.38 14.31 -18.93
CA GLY A 56 -11.09 14.63 -17.70
C GLY A 56 -10.43 14.11 -16.44
N GLY A 57 -9.21 14.53 -16.15
CA GLY A 57 -8.69 14.44 -14.81
C GLY A 57 -9.67 15.16 -13.88
N LYS A 58 -10.48 14.43 -13.10
CA LYS A 58 -11.19 15.06 -12.00
C LYS A 58 -10.12 15.72 -11.16
N ALA A 59 -10.08 17.05 -11.20
CA ALA A 59 -9.29 17.81 -10.27
C ALA A 59 -9.58 17.20 -8.89
N VAL A 60 -8.51 16.85 -8.16
CA VAL A 60 -8.58 16.49 -6.77
C VAL A 60 -9.65 17.34 -6.11
N SER A 61 -10.52 16.69 -5.36
CA SER A 61 -11.65 17.38 -4.75
C SER A 61 -11.12 18.65 -4.08
N SER A 62 -11.63 19.82 -4.50
CA SER A 62 -11.26 21.02 -3.76
C SER A 62 -11.64 20.80 -2.31
N VAL A 63 -10.88 21.33 -1.35
CA VAL A 63 -11.17 21.30 0.10
C VAL A 63 -12.65 21.59 0.44
N ARG A 64 -13.41 22.12 -0.52
CA ARG A 64 -14.82 22.47 -0.44
C ARG A 64 -15.77 21.52 -1.17
N SER A 65 -15.27 20.46 -1.82
CA SER A 65 -16.16 19.52 -2.51
C SER A 65 -17.05 18.77 -1.52
N PRO A 66 -18.26 18.32 -1.93
CA PRO A 66 -19.08 17.49 -1.06
C PRO A 66 -18.37 16.20 -0.62
N ALA A 67 -17.58 15.59 -1.50
CA ALA A 67 -16.82 14.38 -1.21
C ALA A 67 -15.74 14.65 -0.14
N ALA A 68 -14.93 15.69 -0.28
CA ALA A 68 -13.92 16.06 0.72
C ALA A 68 -14.55 16.36 2.09
N ARG A 69 -15.69 17.05 2.11
CA ARG A 69 -16.40 17.29 3.38
C ARG A 69 -16.96 16.03 4.01
N ALA A 70 -17.40 15.06 3.19
CA ALA A 70 -17.87 13.78 3.69
C ALA A 70 -16.71 12.95 4.25
N ALA A 71 -15.57 12.91 3.55
CA ALA A 71 -14.34 12.27 4.02
C ALA A 71 -13.87 12.89 5.34
N GLN A 72 -13.77 14.21 5.40
CA GLN A 72 -13.39 14.92 6.62
C GLN A 72 -14.34 14.62 7.79
N ALA A 73 -15.66 14.67 7.59
CA ALA A 73 -16.64 14.38 8.63
C ALA A 73 -16.55 12.92 9.12
N HIS A 74 -16.28 11.98 8.21
CA HIS A 74 -16.04 10.59 8.56
C HIS A 74 -14.79 10.45 9.45
N VAL A 75 -13.66 10.99 9.02
CA VAL A 75 -12.38 10.94 9.75
C VAL A 75 -12.48 11.65 11.10
N ASP A 76 -13.14 12.82 11.16
CA ASP A 76 -13.42 13.53 12.42
C ASP A 76 -14.15 12.63 13.43
N SER A 77 -15.20 11.93 12.97
CA SER A 77 -15.98 11.00 13.81
C SER A 77 -15.16 9.79 14.25
N LEU A 78 -14.42 9.21 13.29
CA LEU A 78 -13.63 7.99 13.49
C LEU A 78 -12.50 8.22 14.51
N LEU A 79 -11.78 9.32 14.42
CA LEU A 79 -10.62 9.59 15.26
C LEU A 79 -10.93 10.39 16.52
N ALA A 80 -12.17 10.87 16.68
CA ALA A 80 -12.57 11.71 17.82
C ALA A 80 -12.17 11.11 19.17
N ARG A 81 -11.43 11.88 19.98
CA ARG A 81 -11.01 11.53 21.35
C ARG A 81 -10.09 10.31 21.46
N ILE A 82 -9.51 9.86 20.37
CA ILE A 82 -8.45 8.84 20.40
C ILE A 82 -7.12 9.58 20.46
N PRO A 83 -6.25 9.27 21.44
CA PRO A 83 -4.92 9.89 21.48
C PRO A 83 -4.10 9.43 20.29
N GLU A 84 -3.34 10.37 19.72
CA GLU A 84 -2.41 10.12 18.63
C GLU A 84 -1.02 10.64 19.03
N SER A 85 0.03 9.93 18.65
CA SER A 85 1.41 10.38 18.81
C SER A 85 2.27 9.88 17.66
N GLY A 86 2.78 10.81 16.87
CA GLY A 86 3.47 10.46 15.62
C GLY A 86 2.54 9.65 14.70
N ALA A 87 2.98 8.48 14.27
CA ALA A 87 2.19 7.55 13.47
C ALA A 87 1.49 6.46 14.32
N THR A 88 1.31 6.71 15.63
CA THR A 88 0.62 5.80 16.55
C THR A 88 -0.72 6.37 16.95
N LEU A 89 -1.80 5.58 16.77
CA LEU A 89 -3.15 5.88 17.19
C LEU A 89 -3.54 4.99 18.37
N GLY A 90 -4.04 5.57 19.45
CA GLY A 90 -4.50 4.85 20.64
C GLY A 90 -3.61 5.08 21.85
N ARG A 91 -3.99 4.45 22.96
CA ARG A 91 -3.28 4.62 24.24
C ARG A 91 -1.89 3.97 24.18
N PRO A 92 -0.80 4.66 24.60
CA PRO A 92 0.54 4.07 24.64
C PRO A 92 0.60 2.77 25.46
N SER A 93 -0.21 2.65 26.52
CA SER A 93 -0.31 1.49 27.40
C SER A 93 -1.16 0.33 26.86
N ALA A 94 -1.73 0.45 25.66
CA ALA A 94 -2.52 -0.63 25.08
C ALA A 94 -1.65 -1.89 24.91
N PRO A 95 -2.13 -3.07 25.36
CA PRO A 95 -1.34 -4.30 25.43
C PRO A 95 -1.00 -4.87 24.04
N VAL A 96 -1.83 -4.60 23.04
CA VAL A 96 -1.60 -5.07 21.67
C VAL A 96 -1.24 -3.91 20.76
N THR A 97 -0.22 -4.11 19.95
CA THR A 97 0.13 -3.23 18.83
C THR A 97 -0.26 -3.92 17.53
N VAL A 98 -1.06 -3.24 16.72
CA VAL A 98 -1.32 -3.62 15.34
C VAL A 98 -0.56 -2.66 14.46
N THR A 99 0.42 -3.17 13.72
CA THR A 99 1.19 -2.37 12.75
C THR A 99 0.62 -2.63 11.37
N GLU A 100 0.23 -1.58 10.69
CA GLU A 100 -0.08 -1.58 9.27
C GLU A 100 1.13 -1.08 8.50
N TYR A 101 1.66 -1.92 7.62
CA TYR A 101 2.55 -1.47 6.56
C TYR A 101 1.69 -1.17 5.35
N GLY A 102 1.63 0.10 4.97
CA GLY A 102 0.72 0.62 3.95
C GLY A 102 1.43 1.46 2.89
N ASP A 103 0.80 1.51 1.74
CA ASP A 103 1.10 2.43 0.66
C ASP A 103 -0.14 3.31 0.45
N LEU A 104 0.02 4.62 0.50
CA LEU A 104 -1.11 5.54 0.47
C LEU A 104 -1.76 5.66 -0.93
N GLU A 105 -1.17 5.05 -1.96
CA GLU A 105 -1.78 4.89 -3.28
C GLU A 105 -2.38 3.48 -3.49
N CYS A 106 -2.22 2.57 -2.55
CA CYS A 106 -2.70 1.20 -2.70
C CYS A 106 -4.22 1.13 -2.55
N SER A 107 -4.91 0.70 -3.60
CA SER A 107 -6.37 0.51 -3.63
C SER A 107 -6.86 -0.50 -2.59
N VAL A 108 -6.08 -1.55 -2.30
CA VAL A 108 -6.41 -2.56 -1.29
C VAL A 108 -6.28 -2.00 0.14
N CYS A 109 -5.34 -1.05 0.37
CA CYS A 109 -5.25 -0.32 1.65
C CYS A 109 -6.47 0.58 1.84
N ASP A 110 -6.90 1.27 0.78
CA ASP A 110 -8.15 2.03 0.76
C ASP A 110 -9.35 1.13 1.14
N VAL A 111 -9.48 -0.05 0.50
CA VAL A 111 -10.55 -1.00 0.84
C VAL A 111 -10.50 -1.41 2.32
N LEU A 112 -9.31 -1.59 2.91
CA LEU A 112 -9.18 -1.88 4.34
C LEU A 112 -9.68 -0.72 5.20
N ALA A 113 -9.31 0.51 4.85
CA ALA A 113 -9.52 1.71 5.64
C ALA A 113 -10.96 2.26 5.54
N THR A 114 -11.54 2.26 4.33
CA THR A 114 -12.78 2.99 4.06
C THR A 114 -14.05 2.19 4.42
N PRO A 115 -15.16 2.89 4.75
CA PRO A 115 -16.42 2.23 5.10
C PRO A 115 -17.11 1.60 3.87
N PRO A 116 -18.03 0.61 4.07
CA PRO A 116 -18.75 -0.03 2.96
C PRO A 116 -19.64 0.89 2.12
N SER A 117 -19.90 2.10 2.58
CA SER A 117 -20.60 3.15 1.81
C SER A 117 -19.71 3.84 0.79
N PHE A 118 -18.41 3.69 0.92
CA PHE A 118 -17.41 4.23 0.01
C PHE A 118 -17.11 3.24 -1.12
N THR A 119 -16.82 3.76 -2.29
CA THR A 119 -16.33 2.98 -3.45
C THR A 119 -15.12 3.74 -4.00
N ASN A 120 -13.99 3.06 -4.05
CA ASN A 120 -12.74 3.65 -4.53
C ASN A 120 -12.77 3.87 -6.06
N PRO A 121 -11.78 4.57 -6.61
CA PRO A 121 -11.69 4.81 -8.05
C PRO A 121 -11.64 3.53 -8.89
N GLU A 122 -11.11 2.42 -8.37
CA GLU A 122 -11.05 1.10 -9.00
C GLU A 122 -12.41 0.39 -9.03
N GLY A 123 -13.44 0.95 -8.36
CA GLY A 123 -14.78 0.38 -8.28
C GLY A 123 -14.97 -0.62 -7.13
N GLU A 124 -14.00 -0.73 -6.23
CA GLU A 124 -14.05 -1.61 -5.08
C GLU A 124 -14.72 -0.92 -3.89
N ARG A 125 -15.48 -1.67 -3.11
CA ARG A 125 -16.15 -1.15 -1.92
C ARG A 125 -15.28 -1.30 -0.69
N GLY A 126 -15.25 -0.27 0.14
CA GLY A 126 -14.61 -0.32 1.43
C GLY A 126 -15.11 -1.49 2.29
N SER A 127 -14.23 -2.07 3.09
CA SER A 127 -14.55 -3.17 4.00
C SER A 127 -15.05 -2.67 5.37
N GLY A 128 -14.65 -1.46 5.75
CA GLY A 128 -14.88 -0.88 7.08
C GLY A 128 -14.14 -1.62 8.20
N TRP A 129 -13.12 -2.42 7.85
CA TRP A 129 -12.46 -3.23 8.88
C TRP A 129 -11.50 -2.42 9.74
N LEU A 130 -10.84 -1.42 9.18
CA LEU A 130 -10.02 -0.50 9.98
C LEU A 130 -10.89 0.35 10.90
N ASP A 131 -12.02 0.87 10.40
CA ASP A 131 -13.02 1.57 11.22
C ASP A 131 -13.47 0.74 12.42
N LYS A 132 -13.78 -0.54 12.17
CA LYS A 132 -14.19 -1.48 13.23
C LYS A 132 -13.04 -1.76 14.19
N LEU A 133 -11.82 -1.95 13.70
CA LEU A 133 -10.64 -2.16 14.53
C LEU A 133 -10.39 -0.93 15.43
N ILE A 134 -10.49 0.27 14.87
CA ILE A 134 -10.38 1.52 15.64
C ILE A 134 -11.47 1.60 16.71
N THR A 135 -12.71 1.30 16.35
CA THR A 135 -13.85 1.41 17.28
C THR A 135 -13.80 0.34 18.38
N ASP A 136 -13.55 -0.92 18.01
CA ASP A 136 -13.70 -2.06 18.92
C ASP A 136 -12.47 -2.26 19.83
N TYR A 137 -11.29 -1.86 19.36
CA TYR A 137 -10.04 -2.15 20.05
C TYR A 137 -9.22 -0.91 20.40
N VAL A 138 -9.06 0.05 19.47
CA VAL A 138 -8.19 1.22 19.74
C VAL A 138 -8.89 2.19 20.69
N ARG A 139 -10.12 2.56 20.41
CA ARG A 139 -10.93 3.45 21.24
C ARG A 139 -11.14 2.90 22.65
N THR A 140 -11.24 1.58 22.75
CA THR A 140 -11.41 0.87 24.05
C THR A 140 -10.09 0.65 24.80
N GLY A 141 -8.94 0.97 24.16
CA GLY A 141 -7.61 0.81 24.76
C GLY A 141 -7.10 -0.63 24.81
N LYS A 142 -7.73 -1.55 24.08
CA LYS A 142 -7.29 -2.95 23.97
C LYS A 142 -6.13 -3.11 22.99
N ALA A 143 -6.06 -2.25 21.98
CA ALA A 143 -4.97 -2.18 21.02
C ALA A 143 -4.59 -0.74 20.72
N LYS A 144 -3.44 -0.56 20.09
CA LYS A 144 -3.02 0.67 19.40
C LYS A 144 -2.64 0.32 17.97
N LEU A 145 -2.83 1.26 17.06
CA LEU A 145 -2.40 1.14 15.68
C LEU A 145 -1.10 1.90 15.47
N VAL A 146 -0.23 1.34 14.64
CA VAL A 146 0.98 2.00 14.17
C VAL A 146 1.00 1.90 12.66
N TYR A 147 1.11 3.03 11.97
CA TYR A 147 1.34 3.06 10.54
C TYR A 147 2.83 3.06 10.22
N ARG A 148 3.21 2.28 9.21
CA ARG A 148 4.54 2.26 8.62
C ARG A 148 4.45 2.22 7.10
N SER A 149 5.32 2.95 6.45
CA SER A 149 5.35 3.02 4.99
C SER A 149 5.95 1.76 4.37
N LEU A 150 5.31 1.29 3.27
CA LEU A 150 5.80 0.20 2.44
C LEU A 150 5.45 0.48 0.98
N GLU A 151 6.46 0.62 0.13
CA GLU A 151 6.27 0.92 -1.29
C GLU A 151 5.79 -0.30 -2.06
N THR A 152 4.63 -0.15 -2.71
CA THR A 152 4.04 -1.18 -3.59
C THR A 152 3.33 -0.51 -4.77
N ALA A 153 2.10 -0.08 -4.60
CA ALA A 153 1.28 0.57 -5.62
C ALA A 153 1.91 1.87 -6.15
N SER A 154 2.50 2.67 -5.27
CA SER A 154 3.19 3.92 -5.64
C SER A 154 4.34 3.71 -6.63
N SER A 155 4.90 2.51 -6.71
CA SER A 155 5.92 2.17 -7.73
C SER A 155 5.38 2.22 -9.16
N LEU A 156 4.06 2.18 -9.33
CA LEU A 156 3.37 2.31 -10.61
C LEU A 156 3.09 3.78 -11.00
N ASN A 157 3.28 4.72 -10.06
CA ASN A 157 3.07 6.14 -10.33
C ASN A 157 4.12 6.65 -11.33
N PRO A 158 3.73 7.43 -12.35
CA PRO A 158 4.67 8.06 -13.27
C PRO A 158 5.68 9.00 -12.58
N ASP A 159 5.32 9.66 -11.48
CA ASP A 159 6.27 10.37 -10.63
C ASP A 159 6.93 9.40 -9.63
N GLN A 160 8.17 9.03 -9.89
CA GLN A 160 8.96 8.13 -9.04
C GLN A 160 9.19 8.66 -7.61
N ASN A 161 8.87 9.93 -7.34
CA ASN A 161 8.94 10.51 -6.00
C ASN A 161 7.60 10.45 -5.26
N ALA A 162 6.51 10.00 -5.89
CA ALA A 162 5.17 10.02 -5.31
C ALA A 162 5.12 9.29 -3.97
N PHE A 163 5.69 8.08 -3.89
CA PHE A 163 5.80 7.34 -2.63
C PHE A 163 6.43 8.17 -1.53
N MET A 164 7.64 8.68 -1.76
CA MET A 164 8.37 9.46 -0.75
C MET A 164 7.61 10.72 -0.35
N GLN A 165 7.02 11.43 -1.32
CA GLN A 165 6.30 12.68 -1.07
C GLN A 165 5.08 12.48 -0.18
N GLN A 166 4.26 11.46 -0.45
CA GLN A 166 3.04 11.19 0.32
C GLN A 166 3.35 10.67 1.72
N GLN A 167 4.33 9.77 1.86
CA GLN A 167 4.71 9.21 3.15
C GLN A 167 5.33 10.28 4.07
N VAL A 168 6.22 11.10 3.52
CA VAL A 168 6.80 12.24 4.25
C VAL A 168 5.70 13.25 4.64
N ALA A 169 4.69 13.46 3.79
CA ALA A 169 3.58 14.35 4.12
C ALA A 169 2.76 13.84 5.31
N ALA A 170 2.47 12.53 5.36
CA ALA A 170 1.79 11.89 6.49
C ALA A 170 2.63 11.97 7.77
N TYR A 171 3.93 11.66 7.71
CA TYR A 171 4.81 11.72 8.88
C TYR A 171 5.06 13.14 9.37
N ALA A 172 5.09 14.14 8.48
CA ALA A 172 5.14 15.54 8.87
C ALA A 172 3.88 15.98 9.64
N ALA A 173 2.71 15.48 9.25
CA ALA A 173 1.50 15.66 10.05
C ALA A 173 1.62 14.96 11.42
N GLY A 174 2.30 13.81 11.47
CA GLY A 174 2.59 13.09 12.71
C GLY A 174 3.48 13.84 13.71
N LEU A 175 4.33 14.76 13.27
CA LEU A 175 5.08 15.66 14.17
C LEU A 175 4.17 16.66 14.91
N GLN A 176 2.89 16.68 14.55
CA GLN A 176 1.82 17.46 15.20
C GLN A 176 0.67 16.55 15.68
N ASP A 177 0.94 15.23 15.83
CA ASP A 177 -0.03 14.22 16.24
C ASP A 177 -1.27 14.16 15.33
N LYS A 178 -1.03 14.19 14.01
CA LYS A 178 -2.05 14.21 12.94
C LYS A 178 -1.75 13.25 11.78
N ALA A 179 -0.85 12.26 11.97
CA ALA A 179 -0.52 11.32 10.89
C ALA A 179 -1.73 10.49 10.49
N TRP A 180 -2.46 9.91 11.47
CA TRP A 180 -3.63 9.09 11.19
C TRP A 180 -4.75 9.88 10.54
N TYR A 181 -4.92 11.15 10.94
CA TYR A 181 -5.87 12.01 10.27
C TYR A 181 -5.49 12.22 8.79
N TYR A 182 -4.21 12.45 8.51
CA TYR A 182 -3.71 12.62 7.15
C TYR A 182 -3.87 11.33 6.32
N ILE A 183 -3.51 10.19 6.89
CA ILE A 183 -3.59 8.86 6.27
C ILE A 183 -5.04 8.53 5.91
N GLU A 184 -5.96 8.66 6.85
CA GLU A 184 -7.38 8.39 6.64
C GLU A 184 -8.01 9.32 5.59
N LEU A 185 -7.65 10.62 5.60
CA LEU A 185 -8.09 11.52 4.53
C LEU A 185 -7.58 11.07 3.18
N MET A 186 -6.31 10.67 3.10
CA MET A 186 -5.72 10.24 1.83
C MET A 186 -6.41 8.98 1.29
N TYR A 187 -6.72 7.99 2.13
CA TYR A 187 -7.49 6.82 1.73
C TYR A 187 -8.92 7.18 1.30
N ASN A 188 -9.59 8.07 2.02
CA ASN A 188 -10.95 8.51 1.67
C ASN A 188 -11.02 9.46 0.45
N GLU A 189 -9.89 10.00 -0.03
CA GLU A 189 -9.80 10.90 -1.19
C GLU A 189 -8.83 10.36 -2.25
N GLN A 190 -8.53 9.08 -2.23
CA GLN A 190 -7.56 8.44 -3.13
C GLN A 190 -7.97 8.62 -4.60
N GLY A 191 -6.98 8.83 -5.48
CA GLY A 191 -7.15 8.80 -6.93
C GLY A 191 -6.93 7.39 -7.49
N HIS A 192 -6.98 7.24 -8.81
CA HIS A 192 -6.68 5.95 -9.45
C HIS A 192 -5.22 5.55 -9.26
N GLU A 193 -5.02 4.33 -8.79
CA GLU A 193 -3.71 3.71 -8.65
C GLU A 193 -2.92 3.76 -9.98
N GLY A 194 -1.63 4.04 -9.92
CA GLY A 194 -0.77 4.14 -11.09
C GLY A 194 -0.96 5.40 -11.93
N THR A 195 -1.73 6.38 -11.47
CA THR A 195 -1.87 7.68 -12.13
C THR A 195 -1.15 8.79 -11.36
N ASN A 196 -0.78 9.86 -12.04
CA ASN A 196 -0.08 11.00 -11.42
C ASN A 196 -1.06 11.94 -10.68
N TYR A 197 -1.83 11.43 -9.69
CA TYR A 197 -2.72 12.25 -8.88
C TYR A 197 -2.06 12.81 -7.62
N VAL A 198 -0.99 12.16 -7.13
CA VAL A 198 -0.25 12.59 -5.94
C VAL A 198 0.61 13.81 -6.29
N THR A 199 -0.03 14.95 -6.45
CA THR A 199 0.62 16.23 -6.71
C THR A 199 0.83 17.02 -5.43
N GLN A 200 1.72 18.02 -5.45
CA GLN A 200 1.88 18.94 -4.33
C GLN A 200 0.54 19.59 -3.94
N SER A 201 -0.27 19.98 -4.92
CA SER A 201 -1.59 20.58 -4.69
C SER A 201 -2.56 19.61 -4.00
N TYR A 202 -2.50 18.32 -4.32
CA TYR A 202 -3.27 17.27 -3.66
C TYR A 202 -2.85 17.12 -2.20
N LEU A 203 -1.55 16.95 -1.95
CA LEU A 203 -1.01 16.79 -0.60
C LEU A 203 -1.31 18.02 0.29
N ASP A 204 -1.20 19.22 -0.28
CA ASP A 204 -1.57 20.49 0.39
C ASP A 204 -3.07 20.55 0.69
N GLY A 205 -3.89 20.05 -0.23
CA GLY A 205 -5.34 19.99 -0.07
C GLY A 205 -5.77 19.14 1.12
N LEU A 206 -5.14 17.97 1.29
CA LEU A 206 -5.35 17.10 2.44
C LEU A 206 -4.93 17.79 3.75
N ALA A 207 -3.71 18.33 3.81
CA ALA A 207 -3.19 19.00 5.00
C ALA A 207 -4.08 20.15 5.48
N LYS A 208 -4.66 20.93 4.55
CA LYS A 208 -5.55 22.04 4.83
C LYS A 208 -6.94 21.64 5.37
N GLN A 209 -7.30 20.36 5.25
CA GLN A 209 -8.54 19.82 5.79
C GLN A 209 -8.40 19.40 7.25
N ILE A 210 -7.18 19.24 7.77
CA ILE A 210 -6.91 18.68 9.09
C ILE A 210 -7.13 19.75 10.18
N PRO A 211 -8.10 19.59 11.09
CA PRO A 211 -8.33 20.55 12.15
C PRO A 211 -7.12 20.67 13.08
N GLY A 212 -6.67 21.91 13.27
CA GLY A 212 -5.57 22.22 14.20
C GLY A 212 -4.18 21.87 13.70
N LEU A 213 -4.00 21.44 12.45
CA LEU A 213 -2.70 21.33 11.84
C LEU A 213 -2.13 22.71 11.52
N ASP A 214 -0.93 23.02 12.00
CA ASP A 214 -0.17 24.18 11.52
C ASP A 214 0.44 23.83 10.14
N TYR A 215 -0.21 24.34 9.11
CA TYR A 215 0.17 24.12 7.73
C TYR A 215 1.58 24.63 7.40
N SER A 216 1.97 25.79 7.96
CA SER A 216 3.30 26.37 7.71
C SER A 216 4.40 25.52 8.31
N ARG A 217 4.18 25.01 9.53
CA ARG A 217 5.06 24.08 10.20
C ARG A 217 5.12 22.76 9.44
N TRP A 218 3.97 22.19 9.03
CA TRP A 218 3.91 20.97 8.22
C TRP A 218 4.71 21.07 6.92
N MET A 219 4.64 22.20 6.21
CA MET A 219 5.43 22.47 5.01
C MET A 219 6.94 22.53 5.29
N ALA A 220 7.33 23.05 6.43
CA ALA A 220 8.73 23.07 6.85
C ALA A 220 9.22 21.68 7.27
N ASP A 221 8.41 20.95 8.05
CA ASP A 221 8.73 19.64 8.59
C ASP A 221 8.90 18.59 7.48
N ARG A 222 8.17 18.68 6.37
CA ARG A 222 8.34 17.83 5.17
C ARG A 222 9.75 17.85 4.56
N LYS A 223 10.57 18.85 4.89
CA LYS A 223 11.95 18.97 4.41
C LYS A 223 12.97 18.30 5.33
N LEU A 224 12.53 17.72 6.44
CA LEU A 224 13.39 17.09 7.43
C LEU A 224 13.98 15.78 6.88
N PRO A 225 15.32 15.61 6.83
CA PRO A 225 15.94 14.37 6.38
C PRO A 225 15.57 13.15 7.25
N SER A 226 15.20 13.38 8.52
CA SER A 226 14.77 12.33 9.44
C SER A 226 13.48 11.64 8.97
N LEU A 227 12.55 12.34 8.32
CA LEU A 227 11.33 11.73 7.79
C LEU A 227 11.64 10.86 6.59
N VAL A 228 12.53 11.29 5.70
CA VAL A 228 13.01 10.46 4.58
C VAL A 228 13.69 9.19 5.11
N ALA A 229 14.52 9.33 6.13
CA ALA A 229 15.19 8.19 6.77
C ALA A 229 14.16 7.23 7.40
N GLN A 230 13.11 7.76 8.04
CA GLN A 230 12.01 6.95 8.60
C GLN A 230 11.28 6.17 7.51
N VAL A 231 10.87 6.82 6.41
CA VAL A 231 10.21 6.16 5.27
C VAL A 231 11.06 5.00 4.74
N ASN A 232 12.36 5.23 4.54
CA ASN A 232 13.26 4.19 4.04
C ASN A 232 13.44 3.03 5.04
N ALA A 233 13.52 3.33 6.33
CA ALA A 233 13.62 2.31 7.37
C ALA A 233 12.35 1.46 7.47
N ASP A 234 11.19 2.10 7.41
CA ASP A 234 9.90 1.42 7.44
C ASP A 234 9.69 0.55 6.19
N ASN A 235 10.04 1.06 5.00
CA ASN A 235 9.98 0.29 3.76
C ASN A 235 10.86 -0.97 3.84
N THR A 236 12.09 -0.81 4.31
CA THR A 236 13.01 -1.96 4.52
C THR A 236 12.43 -2.97 5.51
N ALA A 237 11.87 -2.51 6.62
CA ALA A 237 11.27 -3.37 7.63
C ALA A 237 10.01 -4.09 7.10
N GLY A 238 9.17 -3.40 6.33
CA GLY A 238 7.98 -3.97 5.71
C GLY A 238 8.30 -5.08 4.70
N ILE A 239 9.32 -4.87 3.86
CA ILE A 239 9.82 -5.90 2.93
C ILE A 239 10.26 -7.15 3.71
N ALA A 240 10.90 -6.98 4.87
CA ALA A 240 11.40 -8.10 5.67
C ALA A 240 10.27 -8.94 6.32
N VAL A 241 9.07 -8.41 6.51
CA VAL A 241 7.94 -9.12 7.14
C VAL A 241 7.54 -10.36 6.36
N ASN A 242 7.28 -10.22 5.06
CA ASN A 242 6.85 -11.31 4.18
C ASN A 242 7.96 -11.78 3.23
N GLY A 243 9.12 -11.13 3.25
CA GLY A 243 10.20 -11.31 2.30
C GLY A 243 9.89 -10.65 0.94
N ALA A 244 10.95 -10.31 0.20
CA ALA A 244 10.84 -9.50 -1.02
C ALA A 244 9.90 -10.09 -2.10
N ALA A 245 9.84 -11.43 -2.20
CA ALA A 245 8.99 -12.10 -3.19
C ALA A 245 7.48 -12.02 -2.87
N ASN A 246 7.12 -11.73 -1.62
CA ASN A 246 5.73 -11.68 -1.14
C ASN A 246 5.39 -10.30 -0.54
N THR A 247 6.19 -9.29 -0.85
CA THR A 247 5.93 -7.91 -0.43
C THR A 247 4.63 -7.40 -1.04
N GLY A 248 3.79 -6.80 -0.25
CA GLY A 248 2.52 -6.20 -0.68
C GLY A 248 1.84 -5.46 0.46
N THR A 249 0.87 -4.63 0.11
CA THR A 249 0.11 -3.81 1.06
C THR A 249 -1.40 -4.08 0.95
N PRO A 250 -2.15 -3.94 2.05
CA PRO A 250 -1.65 -3.75 3.41
C PRO A 250 -0.96 -5.02 3.95
N THR A 251 0.07 -4.88 4.80
CA THR A 251 0.61 -5.97 5.59
C THR A 251 0.37 -5.67 7.06
N LEU A 252 -0.38 -6.53 7.75
CA LEU A 252 -0.75 -6.36 9.15
C LEU A 252 0.10 -7.26 10.05
N VAL A 253 0.76 -6.63 11.04
CA VAL A 253 1.55 -7.30 12.08
C VAL A 253 0.89 -7.04 13.43
N PHE A 254 0.67 -8.10 14.19
CA PHE A 254 0.05 -8.08 15.51
C PHE A 254 1.10 -8.49 16.54
N GLN A 255 1.31 -7.66 17.54
CA GLN A 255 2.27 -7.90 18.63
C GLN A 255 1.61 -7.64 19.96
N GLY A 256 1.77 -8.57 20.91
CA GLY A 256 1.23 -8.46 22.25
C GLY A 256 2.01 -9.31 23.25
N PRO A 257 1.53 -9.43 24.50
CA PRO A 257 2.20 -10.18 25.57
C PRO A 257 2.47 -11.65 25.25
N ARG A 258 1.64 -12.25 24.38
CA ARG A 258 1.77 -13.67 24.00
C ARG A 258 2.57 -13.92 22.72
N GLY A 259 3.19 -12.88 22.16
CA GLY A 259 4.05 -12.99 20.99
C GLY A 259 3.63 -12.10 19.83
N GLN A 260 4.07 -12.49 18.65
CA GLN A 260 3.84 -11.75 17.40
C GLN A 260 3.34 -12.71 16.33
N LEU A 261 2.46 -12.22 15.48
CA LEU A 261 2.06 -12.86 14.22
C LEU A 261 1.81 -11.80 13.15
N HIS A 262 1.83 -12.19 11.89
CA HIS A 262 1.44 -11.34 10.77
C HIS A 262 0.58 -12.11 9.78
N PHE A 263 -0.16 -11.39 8.96
CA PHE A 263 -0.84 -11.96 7.82
C PHE A 263 0.04 -11.88 6.57
N PRO A 264 -0.20 -12.77 5.58
CA PRO A 264 0.27 -12.51 4.22
C PRO A 264 -0.18 -11.12 3.76
N SER A 265 0.58 -10.50 2.85
CA SER A 265 0.23 -9.20 2.29
C SER A 265 -1.14 -9.23 1.60
N GLY A 266 -1.84 -8.10 1.63
CA GLY A 266 -3.19 -7.91 1.11
C GLY A 266 -4.26 -7.90 2.19
N LEU A 267 -5.51 -7.82 1.74
CA LEU A 267 -6.66 -7.75 2.64
C LEU A 267 -6.84 -9.09 3.37
N PRO A 268 -6.99 -9.09 4.71
CA PRO A 268 -7.36 -10.30 5.45
C PRO A 268 -8.66 -10.91 4.90
N ALA A 269 -8.82 -12.23 5.03
CA ALA A 269 -10.00 -12.92 4.49
C ALA A 269 -11.32 -12.45 5.13
N THR A 270 -11.29 -12.06 6.40
CA THR A 270 -12.46 -11.60 7.16
C THR A 270 -12.04 -10.69 8.31
N TYR A 271 -12.97 -9.87 8.82
CA TYR A 271 -12.74 -9.12 10.06
C TYR A 271 -12.49 -10.07 11.27
N SER A 272 -13.11 -11.25 11.30
CA SER A 272 -12.86 -12.22 12.35
C SER A 272 -11.43 -12.77 12.36
N ALA A 273 -10.72 -12.77 11.22
CA ALA A 273 -9.30 -13.09 11.19
C ALA A 273 -8.48 -12.04 11.97
N ILE A 274 -8.79 -10.75 11.81
CA ILE A 274 -8.14 -9.65 12.53
C ILE A 274 -8.39 -9.79 14.04
N THR A 275 -9.63 -9.98 14.47
CA THR A 275 -9.97 -10.12 15.89
C THR A 275 -9.36 -11.38 16.50
N GLY A 276 -9.32 -12.48 15.74
CA GLY A 276 -8.65 -13.73 16.13
C GLY A 276 -7.14 -13.55 16.29
N ALA A 277 -6.49 -12.76 15.43
CA ALA A 277 -5.08 -12.44 15.55
C ALA A 277 -4.79 -11.65 16.84
N ILE A 278 -5.58 -10.60 17.10
CA ILE A 278 -5.49 -9.83 18.35
C ILE A 278 -5.64 -10.76 19.56
N SER A 279 -6.66 -11.60 19.57
CA SER A 279 -6.91 -12.55 20.67
C SER A 279 -5.76 -13.54 20.90
N LYS A 280 -5.05 -13.93 19.86
CA LYS A 280 -3.90 -14.85 19.97
C LYS A 280 -2.68 -14.21 20.63
N VAL A 281 -2.47 -12.93 20.42
CA VAL A 281 -1.29 -12.21 20.95
C VAL A 281 -1.58 -11.45 22.26
N SER A 282 -2.85 -11.30 22.65
CA SER A 282 -3.29 -10.55 23.85
C SER A 282 -2.93 -11.23 25.16
#